data_f4192724231ccbfe0eaa5ed81926c99a
#
_entry.id   f4192724231ccbfe0eaa5ed81926c99a
#
_cell.length_a   1.000
_cell.length_b   1.000
_cell.length_c   1.000
_cell.angle_alpha   90.00
_cell.angle_beta   90.00
_cell.angle_gamma   90.00
#
_symmetry.space_group_name_H-M   'P 1'
#
loop_
_entity.id
_entity.type
_entity.pdbx_description
1 polymer ?
#
loop_
_entity_poly.entity_id
_entity_poly.type
_entity_poly.pdbx_seq_one_letter_code
_entity_poly.pdbx_strand_id
1 'polypeptide(L)'
;MIDRVSHRKRFMIRWLSSVPGSFSVTATCTLFTCAILFPRLSIAPAPVAMPITVETTERAGMARPISVVQRTIAGVPIRLATIDLTDPKTFISIGLANQATQANSARSTRGDEPFEAMVRRHKAALTASGTFFSMDNQKRVMGNMVAGGRVLKYSPWENYGTTLGIRRGNRPEMVTARTEGKPKWNEHWFSLTAGPRLLKQGRISINPKQEGFSDPSVSGVARRIAIGFPKDGNRLYLVTFQKPITLEKEAAIMRSIGAYEAMNLDGGTSVALALGNRIVQPAGRALTNVITVYDSRFPAPDELKRSWYTFQKSNPVALQFNSP
;
A
#
# COMPACT_ATOMS: atom_id res chain seq x y z
N MET A 1 55.04 -17.83 -5.27
CA MET A 1 55.35 -18.49 -6.55
C MET A 1 54.03 -18.64 -7.30
N ILE A 2 53.92 -17.89 -8.44
CA ILE A 2 52.93 -18.00 -9.54
C ILE A 2 51.52 -17.55 -9.16
N ASP A 3 51.07 -16.31 -9.34
CA ASP A 3 50.89 -15.44 -10.51
C ASP A 3 50.01 -16.01 -11.64
N ARG A 4 48.85 -15.39 -11.87
CA ARG A 4 48.19 -15.17 -13.18
C ARG A 4 46.85 -14.42 -12.97
N VAL A 5 46.80 -13.12 -13.19
CA VAL A 5 46.60 -12.38 -14.44
C VAL A 5 45.13 -12.38 -14.94
N SER A 6 44.48 -11.29 -14.68
CA SER A 6 43.69 -10.35 -15.50
C SER A 6 43.12 -10.84 -16.83
N HIS A 7 41.82 -10.64 -17.03
CA HIS A 7 41.26 -10.20 -18.32
C HIS A 7 40.05 -9.29 -18.14
N ARG A 8 40.31 -7.97 -18.28
CA ARG A 8 39.28 -6.97 -18.57
C ARG A 8 38.94 -7.02 -20.07
N LYS A 9 37.69 -7.24 -20.44
CA LYS A 9 37.19 -6.92 -21.79
C LYS A 9 36.42 -5.60 -21.72
N ARG A 10 37.04 -4.56 -22.27
CA ARG A 10 36.39 -3.29 -22.63
C ARG A 10 35.59 -3.53 -23.90
N PHE A 11 34.30 -3.23 -23.90
CA PHE A 11 33.52 -3.02 -25.13
C PHE A 11 33.42 -1.52 -25.37
N MET A 12 34.02 -1.11 -26.50
CA MET A 12 34.01 0.23 -27.04
C MET A 12 32.88 0.29 -28.08
N ILE A 13 31.86 1.09 -27.85
CA ILE A 13 30.81 1.36 -28.86
C ILE A 13 31.13 2.67 -29.54
N ARG A 14 31.38 2.56 -30.86
CA ARG A 14 31.60 3.66 -31.80
C ARG A 14 30.31 4.42 -32.07
N TRP A 15 30.38 5.72 -31.90
CA TRP A 15 29.41 6.66 -32.47
C TRP A 15 29.63 6.87 -33.96
N LEU A 16 28.58 6.72 -34.75
CA LEU A 16 28.52 7.21 -36.14
C LEU A 16 27.46 8.34 -36.16
N SER A 17 28.00 9.52 -36.39
CA SER A 17 27.27 10.74 -36.72
C SER A 17 26.88 10.76 -38.20
N SER A 18 25.65 11.13 -38.52
CA SER A 18 25.32 11.73 -39.84
C SER A 18 24.08 12.63 -39.70
N VAL A 19 24.28 13.88 -40.06
CA VAL A 19 23.38 15.01 -40.27
C VAL A 19 23.56 15.42 -41.72
N PRO A 20 22.74 16.28 -42.36
CA PRO A 20 21.34 16.66 -42.31
C PRO A 20 20.63 16.64 -43.68
N GLY A 21 19.33 16.80 -43.66
CA GLY A 21 18.56 17.15 -44.85
C GLY A 21 17.44 18.12 -44.52
N SER A 22 17.70 19.39 -44.82
CA SER A 22 16.72 20.47 -44.77
C SER A 22 15.81 20.42 -45.98
N PHE A 23 14.49 20.33 -45.80
CA PHE A 23 13.51 20.66 -46.82
C PHE A 23 12.70 21.87 -46.37
N SER A 24 12.91 22.97 -47.11
CA SER A 24 12.12 24.20 -47.03
C SER A 24 10.90 24.03 -47.94
N VAL A 25 9.69 24.14 -47.36
CA VAL A 25 8.45 24.21 -48.15
C VAL A 25 7.87 25.60 -47.92
N THR A 26 7.95 26.41 -48.96
CA THR A 26 7.34 27.73 -49.09
C THR A 26 5.85 27.55 -49.44
N ALA A 27 4.96 27.84 -48.53
CA ALA A 27 3.51 27.87 -48.81
C ALA A 27 3.08 29.31 -49.09
N THR A 28 2.69 29.56 -50.34
CA THR A 28 2.12 30.81 -50.82
C THR A 28 0.65 30.88 -50.39
N CYS A 29 0.30 31.83 -49.54
CA CYS A 29 -1.05 32.05 -49.05
C CYS A 29 -1.74 33.08 -49.95
N THR A 30 -2.71 32.65 -50.75
CA THR A 30 -3.56 33.51 -51.57
C THR A 30 -4.77 33.93 -50.72
N LEU A 31 -4.87 35.22 -50.45
CA LEU A 31 -5.99 35.81 -49.72
C LEU A 31 -7.21 35.97 -50.68
N PHE A 32 -8.24 35.16 -50.46
CA PHE A 32 -9.58 35.41 -51.01
C PHE A 32 -10.41 36.14 -49.98
N THR A 33 -10.72 37.43 -50.25
CA THR A 33 -11.65 38.23 -49.50
C THR A 33 -13.09 37.90 -49.98
N CYS A 34 -13.80 37.15 -49.18
CA CYS A 34 -15.23 36.89 -49.39
C CYS A 34 -16.04 37.73 -48.38
N ALA A 35 -16.67 38.78 -48.86
CA ALA A 35 -17.58 39.58 -48.04
C ALA A 35 -18.91 38.82 -47.83
N ILE A 36 -19.16 38.33 -46.64
CA ILE A 36 -20.43 37.70 -46.27
C ILE A 36 -21.24 38.70 -45.45
N LEU A 37 -22.36 39.12 -45.96
CA LEU A 37 -23.39 39.86 -45.21
C LEU A 37 -24.02 38.94 -44.17
N PHE A 38 -23.82 39.25 -42.90
CA PHE A 38 -24.51 38.57 -41.80
C PHE A 38 -25.80 39.34 -41.45
N PRO A 39 -26.98 38.67 -41.37
CA PRO A 39 -28.15 39.24 -40.76
C PRO A 39 -27.95 39.38 -39.25
N ARG A 40 -28.32 40.53 -38.70
CA ARG A 40 -28.32 40.75 -37.25
C ARG A 40 -29.33 39.83 -36.59
N LEU A 41 -28.84 38.74 -35.96
CA LEU A 41 -29.62 37.96 -35.00
C LEU A 41 -29.70 38.76 -33.68
N SER A 42 -30.92 39.10 -33.28
CA SER A 42 -31.21 39.64 -31.95
C SER A 42 -31.00 38.54 -30.92
N ILE A 43 -29.94 38.65 -30.12
CA ILE A 43 -29.67 37.71 -29.03
C ILE A 43 -30.54 38.12 -27.85
N ALA A 44 -31.53 37.31 -27.52
CA ALA A 44 -32.24 37.42 -26.25
C ALA A 44 -31.27 37.16 -25.08
N PRO A 45 -31.38 37.87 -23.94
CA PRO A 45 -30.51 37.64 -22.79
C PRO A 45 -30.70 36.21 -22.28
N ALA A 46 -29.56 35.50 -22.10
CA ALA A 46 -29.55 34.17 -21.54
C ALA A 46 -30.13 34.19 -20.11
N PRO A 47 -30.90 33.17 -19.71
CA PRO A 47 -31.38 33.09 -18.34
C PRO A 47 -30.21 33.04 -17.38
N VAL A 48 -30.20 33.90 -16.38
CA VAL A 48 -29.25 33.92 -15.29
C VAL A 48 -29.35 32.55 -14.58
N ALA A 49 -28.32 31.75 -14.70
CA ALA A 49 -28.23 30.48 -13.98
C ALA A 49 -28.23 30.79 -12.48
N MET A 50 -29.29 30.43 -11.80
CA MET A 50 -29.30 30.41 -10.35
C MET A 50 -28.16 29.50 -9.86
N PRO A 51 -27.42 29.88 -8.80
CA PRO A 51 -26.44 28.99 -8.22
C PRO A 51 -27.19 27.76 -7.73
N ILE A 52 -26.87 26.59 -8.32
CA ILE A 52 -27.27 25.31 -7.77
C ILE A 52 -26.49 25.18 -6.46
N THR A 53 -27.13 25.49 -5.36
CA THR A 53 -26.66 25.11 -4.04
C THR A 53 -26.73 23.60 -4.01
N VAL A 54 -25.62 22.94 -4.31
CA VAL A 54 -25.45 21.53 -3.99
C VAL A 54 -25.39 21.47 -2.47
N GLU A 55 -26.58 21.30 -1.85
CA GLU A 55 -26.65 20.75 -0.51
C GLU A 55 -25.96 19.39 -0.58
N THR A 56 -24.67 19.36 -0.28
CA THR A 56 -24.00 18.17 0.20
C THR A 56 -24.69 17.82 1.51
N THR A 57 -25.79 17.09 1.41
CA THR A 57 -26.31 16.33 2.52
C THR A 57 -25.18 15.40 2.92
N GLU A 58 -24.35 15.82 3.89
CA GLU A 58 -23.52 14.92 4.64
C GLU A 58 -24.48 13.87 5.21
N ARG A 59 -24.60 12.75 4.52
CA ARG A 59 -25.08 11.54 5.16
C ARG A 59 -24.09 11.33 6.29
N ALA A 60 -24.44 11.75 7.48
CA ALA A 60 -23.82 11.33 8.72
C ALA A 60 -23.95 9.80 8.75
N GLY A 61 -23.02 9.14 8.04
CA GLY A 61 -23.04 7.72 7.82
C GLY A 61 -22.93 7.07 9.18
N MET A 62 -23.86 6.19 9.49
CA MET A 62 -23.81 5.37 10.69
C MET A 62 -22.44 4.72 10.78
N ALA A 63 -21.73 4.96 11.87
CA ALA A 63 -20.37 4.42 12.08
C ALA A 63 -20.38 2.90 11.89
N ARG A 64 -19.40 2.40 11.14
CA ARG A 64 -19.23 0.97 10.82
C ARG A 64 -17.93 0.44 11.43
N PRO A 65 -17.94 0.17 12.74
CA PRO A 65 -16.75 -0.28 13.44
C PRO A 65 -16.23 -1.60 12.86
N ILE A 66 -14.94 -1.87 13.06
CA ILE A 66 -14.30 -3.10 12.62
C ILE A 66 -15.06 -4.31 13.17
N SER A 67 -15.45 -5.21 12.27
CA SER A 67 -16.04 -6.49 12.64
C SER A 67 -15.01 -7.61 12.55
N VAL A 68 -15.02 -8.52 13.50
CA VAL A 68 -14.16 -9.70 13.48
C VAL A 68 -15.02 -10.93 13.73
N VAL A 69 -14.97 -11.87 12.78
CA VAL A 69 -15.69 -13.13 12.84
C VAL A 69 -14.73 -14.30 12.79
N GLN A 70 -15.08 -15.37 13.51
CA GLN A 70 -14.42 -16.67 13.37
C GLN A 70 -15.21 -17.53 12.39
N ARG A 71 -14.51 -18.17 11.48
CA ARG A 71 -15.09 -19.08 10.48
C ARG A 71 -14.14 -20.24 10.24
N THR A 72 -14.69 -21.36 9.76
CA THR A 72 -13.90 -22.46 9.21
C THR A 72 -14.14 -22.52 7.71
N ILE A 73 -13.09 -22.35 6.92
CA ILE A 73 -13.16 -22.39 5.46
C ILE A 73 -12.20 -23.45 4.95
N ALA A 74 -12.73 -24.39 4.18
CA ALA A 74 -11.98 -25.52 3.63
C ALA A 74 -11.12 -26.24 4.70
N GLY A 75 -11.72 -26.45 5.89
CA GLY A 75 -11.09 -27.12 7.03
C GLY A 75 -10.04 -26.29 7.77
N VAL A 76 -9.92 -24.98 7.51
CA VAL A 76 -9.00 -24.06 8.19
C VAL A 76 -9.81 -23.08 9.04
N PRO A 77 -9.66 -23.09 10.37
CA PRO A 77 -10.23 -22.05 11.22
C PRO A 77 -9.51 -20.73 10.97
N ILE A 78 -10.26 -19.66 10.75
CA ILE A 78 -9.74 -18.31 10.49
C ILE A 78 -10.39 -17.28 11.41
N ARG A 79 -9.69 -16.15 11.65
CA ARG A 79 -10.30 -14.91 12.10
C ARG A 79 -10.26 -13.92 10.95
N LEU A 80 -11.42 -13.46 10.53
CA LEU A 80 -11.58 -12.47 9.47
C LEU A 80 -11.98 -11.13 10.09
N ALA A 81 -11.10 -10.15 10.01
CA ALA A 81 -11.41 -8.76 10.29
C ALA A 81 -11.83 -8.06 8.99
N THR A 82 -12.97 -7.38 9.04
CA THR A 82 -13.47 -6.52 7.95
C THR A 82 -13.36 -5.07 8.39
N ILE A 83 -12.63 -4.28 7.60
CA ILE A 83 -12.32 -2.86 7.81
C ILE A 83 -13.02 -2.09 6.69
N ASP A 84 -14.03 -1.30 7.03
CA ASP A 84 -14.79 -0.50 6.05
C ASP A 84 -14.02 0.80 5.73
N LEU A 85 -13.55 0.93 4.50
CA LEU A 85 -12.82 2.12 4.04
C LEU A 85 -13.75 3.30 3.68
N THR A 86 -15.06 3.09 3.64
CA THR A 86 -16.05 4.14 3.39
C THR A 86 -16.57 4.77 4.68
N ASP A 87 -16.21 4.24 5.85
CA ASP A 87 -16.51 4.86 7.14
C ASP A 87 -15.54 6.02 7.41
N PRO A 88 -16.00 7.28 7.56
CA PRO A 88 -15.14 8.44 7.78
C PRO A 88 -14.38 8.41 9.11
N LYS A 89 -14.73 7.48 10.01
CA LYS A 89 -14.04 7.27 11.30
C LYS A 89 -13.00 6.14 11.24
N THR A 90 -12.84 5.48 10.11
CA THR A 90 -11.84 4.43 9.90
C THR A 90 -10.52 5.03 9.44
N PHE A 91 -9.45 4.77 10.18
CA PHE A 91 -8.09 5.18 9.85
C PHE A 91 -7.15 3.99 9.98
N ILE A 92 -6.24 3.85 9.02
CA ILE A 92 -5.20 2.82 9.05
C ILE A 92 -3.83 3.46 9.18
N SER A 93 -2.92 2.85 9.94
CA SER A 93 -1.56 3.35 10.13
C SER A 93 -0.58 2.21 10.39
N ILE A 94 0.69 2.54 10.55
CA ILE A 94 1.77 1.63 10.92
C ILE A 94 2.35 2.11 12.25
N GLY A 95 2.47 1.20 13.21
CA GLY A 95 3.23 1.39 14.43
C GLY A 95 4.61 0.76 14.29
N LEU A 96 5.67 1.53 14.57
CA LEU A 96 7.04 1.02 14.66
C LEU A 96 7.39 0.68 16.12
N ALA A 97 8.29 -0.28 16.29
CA ALA A 97 8.80 -0.67 17.60
C ALA A 97 9.41 0.53 18.34
N ASN A 98 9.25 0.52 19.68
CA ASN A 98 9.88 1.47 20.59
C ASN A 98 9.64 2.95 20.22
N GLN A 99 8.47 3.27 19.65
CA GLN A 99 8.09 4.62 19.22
C GLN A 99 9.04 5.24 18.16
N ALA A 100 9.71 4.41 17.38
CA ALA A 100 10.54 4.92 16.28
C ALA A 100 9.69 5.70 15.28
N THR A 101 10.20 6.83 14.80
CA THR A 101 9.52 7.69 13.82
C THR A 101 9.89 7.32 12.38
N GLN A 102 11.02 6.64 12.20
CA GLN A 102 11.49 6.08 10.93
C GLN A 102 12.10 4.71 11.16
N ALA A 103 11.85 3.78 10.26
CA ALA A 103 12.45 2.46 10.29
C ALA A 103 13.87 2.49 9.69
N ASN A 104 14.76 1.69 10.29
CA ASN A 104 16.12 1.42 9.78
C ASN A 104 17.05 2.63 9.68
N SER A 105 16.74 3.74 10.32
CA SER A 105 17.70 4.83 10.44
C SER A 105 18.65 4.56 11.61
N ALA A 106 19.89 5.01 11.50
CA ALA A 106 20.89 4.88 12.58
C ALA A 106 20.45 5.53 13.90
N ARG A 107 19.52 6.49 13.84
CA ARG A 107 19.00 7.20 15.01
C ARG A 107 17.69 6.63 15.55
N SER A 108 16.91 5.93 14.73
CA SER A 108 15.54 5.52 15.06
C SER A 108 15.31 4.02 15.05
N THR A 109 16.22 3.21 14.50
CA THR A 109 16.12 1.74 14.58
C THR A 109 16.45 1.29 15.99
N ARG A 110 15.42 0.86 16.71
CA ARG A 110 15.52 0.40 18.10
C ARG A 110 15.25 -1.09 18.25
N GLY A 111 15.37 -1.85 17.14
CA GLY A 111 15.11 -3.28 17.14
C GLY A 111 13.62 -3.60 17.16
N ASP A 112 13.27 -4.58 17.93
CA ASP A 112 11.91 -5.09 18.07
C ASP A 112 11.32 -4.78 19.45
N GLU A 113 10.01 -4.99 19.62
CA GLU A 113 9.24 -4.71 20.82
C GLU A 113 8.19 -5.80 21.02
N PRO A 114 7.88 -6.21 22.29
CA PRO A 114 6.77 -7.12 22.55
C PRO A 114 5.45 -6.59 21.97
N PHE A 115 4.70 -7.47 21.29
CA PHE A 115 3.45 -7.11 20.64
C PHE A 115 2.45 -6.45 21.60
N GLU A 116 2.38 -6.94 22.82
CA GLU A 116 1.50 -6.43 23.90
C GLU A 116 1.83 -4.96 24.25
N ALA A 117 3.11 -4.59 24.22
CA ALA A 117 3.53 -3.21 24.46
C ALA A 117 3.08 -2.29 23.32
N MET A 118 3.21 -2.74 22.09
CA MET A 118 2.71 -2.01 20.91
C MET A 118 1.18 -1.83 20.97
N VAL A 119 0.42 -2.89 21.34
CA VAL A 119 -1.04 -2.81 21.50
C VAL A 119 -1.43 -1.78 22.53
N ARG A 120 -0.83 -1.82 23.74
CA ARG A 120 -1.11 -0.84 24.82
C ARG A 120 -0.80 0.59 24.40
N ARG A 121 0.24 0.80 23.61
CA ARG A 121 0.67 2.12 23.16
C ARG A 121 -0.27 2.69 22.09
N HIS A 122 -0.64 1.89 21.11
CA HIS A 122 -1.46 2.37 20.00
C HIS A 122 -2.94 2.51 20.34
N LYS A 123 -3.47 1.71 21.25
CA LYS A 123 -4.90 1.74 21.65
C LYS A 123 -5.85 1.70 20.45
N ALA A 124 -5.49 0.97 19.42
CA ALA A 124 -6.24 0.86 18.17
C ALA A 124 -7.40 -0.14 18.29
N ALA A 125 -8.42 -0.03 17.45
CA ALA A 125 -9.51 -1.01 17.37
C ALA A 125 -9.00 -2.38 16.92
N LEU A 126 -7.98 -2.38 16.05
CA LEU A 126 -7.27 -3.59 15.61
C LEU A 126 -5.78 -3.29 15.51
N THR A 127 -4.96 -4.21 16.03
CA THR A 127 -3.52 -4.23 15.86
C THR A 127 -3.11 -5.61 15.35
N ALA A 128 -2.32 -5.66 14.27
CA ALA A 128 -1.86 -6.91 13.67
C ALA A 128 -0.39 -6.82 13.25
N SER A 129 0.28 -7.96 13.13
CA SER A 129 1.63 -7.99 12.54
C SER A 129 1.66 -7.34 11.15
N GLY A 130 2.75 -6.64 10.88
CA GLY A 130 2.96 -5.93 9.61
C GLY A 130 3.83 -6.71 8.63
N THR A 131 4.96 -6.11 8.21
CA THR A 131 5.87 -6.71 7.23
C THR A 131 7.10 -7.33 7.89
N PHE A 132 7.84 -8.05 7.06
CA PHE A 132 9.07 -8.77 7.41
C PHE A 132 10.16 -7.87 7.97
N PHE A 133 11.06 -8.48 8.73
CA PHE A 133 12.27 -7.84 9.21
C PHE A 133 13.43 -8.86 9.29
N SER A 134 14.66 -8.34 9.28
CA SER A 134 15.85 -9.17 9.32
C SER A 134 15.95 -9.93 10.66
N MET A 135 16.51 -11.12 10.59
CA MET A 135 16.71 -11.97 11.78
C MET A 135 17.99 -11.65 12.53
N ASP A 136 18.85 -10.76 11.98
CA ASP A 136 20.06 -10.28 12.64
C ASP A 136 19.74 -9.41 13.88
N ASN A 137 20.79 -9.01 14.61
CA ASN A 137 20.64 -8.19 15.81
C ASN A 137 20.07 -6.79 15.56
N GLN A 138 20.10 -6.31 14.30
CA GLN A 138 19.61 -4.99 13.95
C GLN A 138 18.10 -4.94 13.74
N LYS A 139 17.46 -6.10 13.49
CA LYS A 139 16.01 -6.20 13.29
C LYS A 139 15.49 -5.19 12.27
N ARG A 140 16.18 -5.08 11.14
CA ARG A 140 15.80 -4.11 10.10
C ARG A 140 14.47 -4.47 9.48
N VAL A 141 13.55 -3.54 9.46
CA VAL A 141 12.29 -3.67 8.71
C VAL A 141 12.61 -3.83 7.23
N MET A 142 11.98 -4.81 6.60
CA MET A 142 12.09 -5.08 5.17
C MET A 142 10.83 -4.57 4.46
N GLY A 143 11.03 -3.89 3.31
CA GLY A 143 9.93 -3.30 2.55
C GLY A 143 9.69 -1.82 2.88
N ASN A 144 9.30 -1.09 1.83
CA ASN A 144 8.98 0.33 1.94
C ASN A 144 7.64 0.54 2.62
N MET A 145 7.49 1.63 3.36
CA MET A 145 6.26 1.92 4.09
C MET A 145 5.99 3.42 4.24
N VAL A 146 4.71 3.76 4.17
CA VAL A 146 4.16 5.10 4.38
C VAL A 146 3.05 5.01 5.41
N ALA A 147 3.00 5.94 6.35
CA ALA A 147 1.86 6.10 7.25
C ALA A 147 1.59 7.57 7.54
N GLY A 148 0.31 7.93 7.53
CA GLY A 148 -0.11 9.32 7.68
C GLY A 148 0.42 10.24 6.58
N GLY A 149 0.64 9.73 5.37
CA GLY A 149 1.24 10.46 4.26
C GLY A 149 2.73 10.75 4.42
N ARG A 150 3.40 10.18 5.44
CA ARG A 150 4.84 10.31 5.68
C ARG A 150 5.55 9.01 5.38
N VAL A 151 6.70 9.10 4.72
CA VAL A 151 7.56 7.94 4.47
C VAL A 151 8.21 7.52 5.78
N LEU A 152 7.88 6.32 6.25
CA LEU A 152 8.51 5.71 7.43
C LEU A 152 9.78 4.93 7.05
N LYS A 153 9.79 4.39 5.84
CA LYS A 153 10.95 3.72 5.25
C LYS A 153 10.87 3.81 3.74
N TYR A 154 11.98 4.16 3.13
CA TYR A 154 12.17 4.09 1.69
C TYR A 154 13.59 3.62 1.36
N SER A 155 13.66 2.64 0.48
CA SER A 155 14.91 2.21 -0.14
C SER A 155 14.66 2.00 -1.64
N PRO A 156 15.32 2.75 -2.53
CA PRO A 156 15.17 2.57 -3.98
C PRO A 156 15.71 1.22 -4.47
N TRP A 157 16.53 0.56 -3.66
CA TRP A 157 17.14 -0.73 -3.96
C TRP A 157 16.24 -1.92 -3.57
N GLU A 158 15.30 -1.71 -2.66
CA GLU A 158 14.32 -2.73 -2.27
C GLU A 158 13.23 -2.83 -3.35
N ASN A 159 13.51 -3.65 -4.34
CA ASN A 159 12.59 -3.96 -5.42
C ASN A 159 12.10 -5.41 -5.28
N TYR A 160 11.31 -5.68 -4.24
CA TYR A 160 10.72 -7.00 -4.01
C TYR A 160 9.31 -6.88 -3.43
N GLY A 161 8.57 -8.00 -3.48
CA GLY A 161 7.26 -8.13 -2.87
C GLY A 161 6.17 -7.32 -3.53
N THR A 162 5.07 -7.25 -2.81
CA THR A 162 3.84 -6.57 -3.20
C THR A 162 3.52 -5.49 -2.18
N THR A 163 3.15 -4.31 -2.65
CA THR A 163 2.77 -3.15 -1.82
C THR A 163 1.25 -2.98 -1.84
N LEU A 164 0.61 -3.00 -0.67
CA LEU A 164 -0.72 -2.45 -0.46
C LEU A 164 -0.58 -0.95 -0.22
N GLY A 165 -1.24 -0.12 -1.01
CA GLY A 165 -1.33 1.32 -0.85
C GLY A 165 -2.77 1.79 -0.66
N ILE A 166 -2.98 2.83 0.14
CA ILE A 166 -4.26 3.54 0.25
C ILE A 166 -4.07 4.94 -0.31
N ARG A 167 -4.77 5.21 -1.40
CA ARG A 167 -4.75 6.48 -2.12
C ARG A 167 -5.87 7.40 -1.64
N ARG A 168 -5.94 8.60 -2.21
CA ARG A 168 -7.05 9.53 -1.99
C ARG A 168 -8.39 8.87 -2.27
N GLY A 169 -9.41 9.29 -1.53
CA GLY A 169 -10.73 8.69 -1.58
C GLY A 169 -10.78 7.28 -0.98
N ASN A 170 -9.82 6.95 -0.09
CA ASN A 170 -9.69 5.62 0.54
C ASN A 170 -9.61 4.46 -0.47
N ARG A 171 -9.04 4.71 -1.65
CA ARG A 171 -8.93 3.67 -2.69
C ARG A 171 -7.72 2.80 -2.45
N PRO A 172 -7.90 1.51 -2.16
CA PRO A 172 -6.81 0.57 -2.05
C PRO A 172 -6.27 0.20 -3.44
N GLU A 173 -4.97 0.04 -3.52
CA GLU A 173 -4.30 -0.59 -4.67
C GLU A 173 -3.25 -1.59 -4.20
N MET A 174 -2.90 -2.53 -5.07
CA MET A 174 -1.87 -3.52 -4.79
C MET A 174 -0.95 -3.65 -5.99
N VAL A 175 0.35 -3.38 -5.79
CA VAL A 175 1.36 -3.34 -6.84
C VAL A 175 2.51 -4.27 -6.50
N THR A 176 2.83 -5.20 -7.40
CA THR A 176 4.00 -6.08 -7.30
C THR A 176 5.18 -5.47 -8.03
N ALA A 177 6.17 -4.98 -7.28
CA ALA A 177 7.21 -4.09 -7.80
C ALA A 177 7.98 -4.65 -9.01
N ARG A 178 8.35 -5.92 -9.00
CA ARG A 178 9.15 -6.54 -10.08
C ARG A 178 8.37 -6.85 -11.36
N THR A 179 7.05 -6.90 -11.30
CA THR A 179 6.22 -7.31 -12.43
C THR A 179 5.32 -6.19 -12.94
N GLU A 180 4.99 -5.22 -12.10
CA GLU A 180 4.05 -4.14 -12.40
C GLU A 180 4.71 -2.75 -12.34
N GLY A 181 6.00 -2.70 -12.00
CA GLY A 181 6.73 -1.46 -11.78
C GLY A 181 6.64 -0.96 -10.34
N LYS A 182 7.40 0.09 -10.04
CA LYS A 182 7.48 0.62 -8.67
C LYS A 182 6.16 1.23 -8.24
N PRO A 183 5.67 0.91 -7.02
CA PRO A 183 4.52 1.60 -6.45
C PRO A 183 4.75 3.10 -6.36
N LYS A 184 3.69 3.88 -6.48
CA LYS A 184 3.74 5.34 -6.36
C LYS A 184 3.57 5.75 -4.91
N TRP A 185 4.54 5.47 -4.04
CA TRP A 185 4.47 5.72 -2.59
C TRP A 185 4.11 7.16 -2.24
N ASN A 186 4.47 8.15 -3.07
CA ASN A 186 4.10 9.55 -2.92
C ASN A 186 2.61 9.86 -3.13
N GLU A 187 1.86 8.92 -3.72
CA GLU A 187 0.41 9.00 -3.86
C GLU A 187 -0.34 8.25 -2.74
N HIS A 188 0.38 7.63 -1.81
CA HIS A 188 -0.19 6.85 -0.73
C HIS A 188 -0.22 7.65 0.58
N TRP A 189 -1.36 7.59 1.28
CA TRP A 189 -1.46 8.02 2.66
C TRP A 189 -0.99 6.92 3.63
N PHE A 190 -1.25 5.68 3.26
CA PHE A 190 -0.76 4.47 3.90
C PHE A 190 -0.22 3.53 2.83
N SER A 191 0.92 2.92 3.07
CA SER A 191 1.35 1.76 2.30
C SER A 191 2.28 0.85 3.08
N LEU A 192 2.20 -0.44 2.78
CA LEU A 192 3.03 -1.47 3.36
C LEU A 192 3.45 -2.46 2.28
N THR A 193 4.75 -2.66 2.14
CA THR A 193 5.31 -3.68 1.24
C THR A 193 5.56 -4.98 2.01
N ALA A 194 4.96 -6.07 1.55
CA ALA A 194 5.11 -7.42 2.09
C ALA A 194 4.98 -8.45 0.95
N GLY A 195 4.32 -9.55 1.16
CA GLY A 195 4.08 -10.56 0.14
C GLY A 195 4.42 -11.98 0.59
N PRO A 196 4.39 -12.95 -0.31
CA PRO A 196 4.09 -12.84 -1.74
C PRO A 196 2.64 -12.41 -2.04
N ARG A 197 2.41 -11.96 -3.28
CA ARG A 197 1.07 -11.78 -3.81
C ARG A 197 0.32 -13.10 -3.77
N LEU A 198 -0.92 -13.07 -3.33
CA LEU A 198 -1.80 -14.24 -3.27
C LEU A 198 -2.84 -14.20 -4.39
N LEU A 199 -3.46 -13.02 -4.56
CA LEU A 199 -4.48 -12.80 -5.58
C LEU A 199 -4.17 -11.55 -6.39
N LYS A 200 -4.40 -11.66 -7.70
CA LYS A 200 -4.40 -10.56 -8.65
C LYS A 200 -5.67 -10.64 -9.49
N GLN A 201 -6.51 -9.62 -9.41
CA GLN A 201 -7.77 -9.54 -10.16
C GLN A 201 -8.65 -10.79 -9.98
N GLY A 202 -8.78 -11.27 -8.73
CA GLY A 202 -9.58 -12.43 -8.37
C GLY A 202 -8.96 -13.79 -8.75
N ARG A 203 -7.79 -13.81 -9.36
CA ARG A 203 -7.06 -15.03 -9.75
C ARG A 203 -5.91 -15.29 -8.78
N ILE A 204 -5.65 -16.56 -8.46
CA ILE A 204 -4.47 -16.95 -7.68
C ILE A 204 -3.22 -16.58 -8.49
N SER A 205 -2.32 -15.82 -7.86
CA SER A 205 -1.11 -15.27 -8.49
C SER A 205 0.06 -15.36 -7.51
N ILE A 206 0.57 -16.56 -7.30
CA ILE A 206 1.64 -16.84 -6.34
C ILE A 206 2.93 -17.09 -7.11
N ASN A 207 3.89 -16.18 -6.98
CA ASN A 207 5.21 -16.34 -7.57
C ASN A 207 6.30 -15.69 -6.69
N PRO A 208 6.64 -16.31 -5.54
CA PRO A 208 7.60 -15.75 -4.59
C PRO A 208 8.95 -15.42 -5.22
N LYS A 209 9.49 -16.29 -6.07
CA LYS A 209 10.79 -16.09 -6.72
C LYS A 209 10.78 -14.87 -7.64
N GLN A 210 9.72 -14.68 -8.42
CA GLN A 210 9.57 -13.51 -9.30
C GLN A 210 9.42 -12.23 -8.50
N GLU A 211 8.78 -12.30 -7.33
CA GLU A 211 8.68 -11.18 -6.39
C GLU A 211 9.96 -10.90 -5.62
N GLY A 212 10.98 -11.76 -5.73
CA GLY A 212 12.27 -11.59 -5.09
C GLY A 212 12.43 -12.27 -3.73
N PHE A 213 11.51 -13.14 -3.35
CA PHE A 213 11.64 -13.96 -2.16
C PHE A 213 12.46 -15.20 -2.46
N SER A 214 13.59 -15.35 -1.76
CA SER A 214 14.49 -16.50 -1.89
C SER A 214 14.44 -17.43 -0.67
N ASP A 215 13.93 -16.95 0.46
CA ASP A 215 13.84 -17.74 1.69
C ASP A 215 12.77 -18.83 1.55
N PRO A 216 13.14 -20.13 1.70
CA PRO A 216 12.18 -21.23 1.62
C PRO A 216 11.06 -21.15 2.64
N SER A 217 11.26 -20.51 3.79
CA SER A 217 10.24 -20.33 4.83
C SER A 217 9.06 -19.50 4.34
N VAL A 218 9.27 -18.61 3.37
CA VAL A 218 8.21 -17.82 2.74
C VAL A 218 7.25 -18.70 1.95
N SER A 219 7.76 -19.73 1.26
CA SER A 219 6.96 -20.60 0.39
C SER A 219 6.42 -21.85 1.11
N GLY A 220 7.01 -22.21 2.25
CA GLY A 220 6.66 -23.42 3.01
C GLY A 220 5.30 -23.36 3.72
N VAL A 221 4.96 -24.44 4.39
CA VAL A 221 3.81 -24.51 5.30
C VAL A 221 4.14 -23.73 6.57
N ALA A 222 3.37 -22.70 6.87
CA ALA A 222 3.60 -21.82 8.02
C ALA A 222 2.28 -21.28 8.60
N ARG A 223 2.35 -20.71 9.81
CA ARG A 223 1.28 -19.83 10.30
C ARG A 223 1.24 -18.60 9.40
N ARG A 224 0.04 -18.21 8.97
CA ARG A 224 -0.15 -17.16 7.97
C ARG A 224 -1.03 -16.03 8.48
N ILE A 225 -0.82 -14.87 7.91
CA ILE A 225 -1.68 -13.71 8.01
C ILE A 225 -1.70 -13.02 6.65
N ALA A 226 -2.86 -12.67 6.16
CA ALA A 226 -3.05 -12.04 4.87
C ALA A 226 -3.87 -10.75 4.98
N ILE A 227 -3.63 -9.85 4.03
CA ILE A 227 -4.46 -8.67 3.81
C ILE A 227 -4.90 -8.62 2.35
N GLY A 228 -6.12 -8.15 2.10
CA GLY A 228 -6.66 -8.04 0.75
C GLY A 228 -7.90 -7.17 0.71
N PHE A 229 -8.45 -6.95 -0.48
CA PHE A 229 -9.66 -6.15 -0.68
C PHE A 229 -10.50 -6.69 -1.85
N PRO A 230 -11.82 -6.47 -1.83
CA PRO A 230 -12.72 -6.88 -2.92
C PRO A 230 -12.57 -5.94 -4.14
N LYS A 231 -13.22 -6.29 -5.24
CA LYS A 231 -13.14 -5.55 -6.51
C LYS A 231 -13.61 -4.09 -6.39
N ASP A 232 -14.59 -3.83 -5.55
CA ASP A 232 -15.12 -2.49 -5.30
C ASP A 232 -14.20 -1.59 -4.46
N GLY A 233 -13.19 -2.18 -3.79
CA GLY A 233 -12.22 -1.46 -2.97
C GLY A 233 -12.80 -0.79 -1.72
N ASN A 234 -14.04 -1.11 -1.31
CA ASN A 234 -14.73 -0.44 -0.23
C ASN A 234 -14.27 -0.88 1.17
N ARG A 235 -13.52 -1.97 1.26
CA ARG A 235 -13.10 -2.56 2.54
C ARG A 235 -11.77 -3.27 2.42
N LEU A 236 -11.11 -3.49 3.56
CA LEU A 236 -9.99 -4.42 3.67
C LEU A 236 -10.43 -5.66 4.44
N TYR A 237 -9.90 -6.81 4.04
CA TYR A 237 -9.94 -8.07 4.76
C TYR A 237 -8.57 -8.33 5.35
N LEU A 238 -8.47 -8.48 6.68
CA LEU A 238 -7.27 -8.97 7.36
C LEU A 238 -7.62 -10.31 7.98
N VAL A 239 -6.84 -11.35 7.63
CA VAL A 239 -7.16 -12.73 8.00
C VAL A 239 -5.97 -13.36 8.71
N THR A 240 -6.19 -13.91 9.91
CA THR A 240 -5.23 -14.81 10.56
C THR A 240 -5.72 -16.26 10.46
N PHE A 241 -4.80 -17.15 10.10
CA PHE A 241 -5.08 -18.58 9.95
C PHE A 241 -4.62 -19.30 11.21
N GLN A 242 -5.53 -20.08 11.83
CA GLN A 242 -5.31 -20.65 13.17
C GLN A 242 -4.48 -21.93 13.15
N LYS A 243 -4.12 -22.42 11.98
CA LYS A 243 -3.16 -23.52 11.77
C LYS A 243 -2.22 -23.22 10.61
N PRO A 244 -1.02 -23.85 10.56
CA PRO A 244 -0.12 -23.71 9.43
C PRO A 244 -0.77 -24.16 8.12
N ILE A 245 -0.55 -23.40 7.05
CA ILE A 245 -1.06 -23.66 5.70
C ILE A 245 -0.03 -23.26 4.64
N THR A 246 -0.23 -23.73 3.40
CA THR A 246 0.53 -23.28 2.22
C THR A 246 0.02 -21.94 1.70
N LEU A 247 0.80 -21.27 0.85
CA LEU A 247 0.37 -20.05 0.15
C LEU A 247 -0.85 -20.29 -0.75
N GLU A 248 -0.91 -21.43 -1.41
CA GLU A 248 -2.04 -21.80 -2.28
C GLU A 248 -3.34 -21.91 -1.48
N LYS A 249 -3.26 -22.55 -0.29
CA LYS A 249 -4.41 -22.66 0.60
C LYS A 249 -4.83 -21.30 1.15
N GLU A 250 -3.87 -20.46 1.51
CA GLU A 250 -4.08 -19.08 1.92
C GLU A 250 -4.80 -18.28 0.83
N ALA A 251 -4.29 -18.31 -0.41
CA ALA A 251 -4.89 -17.64 -1.55
C ALA A 251 -6.31 -18.13 -1.87
N ALA A 252 -6.52 -19.44 -1.81
CA ALA A 252 -7.84 -20.04 -2.04
C ALA A 252 -8.87 -19.57 -1.01
N ILE A 253 -8.49 -19.45 0.26
CA ILE A 253 -9.34 -18.94 1.32
C ILE A 253 -9.59 -17.42 1.12
N MET A 254 -8.56 -16.63 0.83
CA MET A 254 -8.73 -15.19 0.53
C MET A 254 -9.69 -14.97 -0.64
N ARG A 255 -9.61 -15.78 -1.69
CA ARG A 255 -10.55 -15.72 -2.81
C ARG A 255 -11.97 -16.09 -2.40
N SER A 256 -12.14 -17.11 -1.57
CA SER A 256 -13.47 -17.58 -1.15
C SER A 256 -14.22 -16.59 -0.25
N ILE A 257 -13.50 -15.71 0.45
CA ILE A 257 -14.12 -14.60 1.22
C ILE A 257 -14.40 -13.35 0.38
N GLY A 258 -14.13 -13.40 -0.94
CA GLY A 258 -14.42 -12.32 -1.88
C GLY A 258 -13.27 -11.33 -2.09
N ALA A 259 -12.04 -11.65 -1.68
CA ALA A 259 -10.90 -10.80 -2.02
C ALA A 259 -10.62 -10.86 -3.53
N TYR A 260 -10.40 -9.71 -4.13
CA TYR A 260 -10.01 -9.53 -5.52
C TYR A 260 -8.50 -9.36 -5.65
N GLU A 261 -7.92 -8.64 -4.69
CA GLU A 261 -6.48 -8.47 -4.48
C GLU A 261 -6.12 -8.97 -3.08
N ALA A 262 -5.01 -9.70 -2.95
CA ALA A 262 -4.53 -10.15 -1.65
C ALA A 262 -3.02 -10.39 -1.66
N MET A 263 -2.38 -10.19 -0.50
CA MET A 263 -0.99 -10.54 -0.24
C MET A 263 -0.83 -11.15 1.15
N ASN A 264 0.19 -12.00 1.31
CA ASN A 264 0.64 -12.48 2.60
C ASN A 264 1.41 -11.36 3.34
N LEU A 265 1.35 -11.36 4.66
CA LEU A 265 2.12 -10.52 5.56
C LEU A 265 3.18 -11.34 6.31
N ASP A 266 3.82 -10.76 7.34
CA ASP A 266 4.82 -11.48 8.13
C ASP A 266 4.18 -12.63 8.93
N GLY A 267 4.51 -13.84 8.52
CA GLY A 267 3.95 -15.08 9.02
C GLY A 267 4.76 -15.74 10.16
N GLY A 268 4.61 -17.04 10.31
CA GLY A 268 5.36 -17.84 11.29
C GLY A 268 5.11 -17.37 12.72
N THR A 269 6.17 -17.14 13.48
CA THR A 269 6.13 -16.67 14.86
C THR A 269 5.72 -15.19 15.00
N SER A 270 5.71 -14.44 13.90
CA SER A 270 5.26 -13.03 13.91
C SER A 270 3.75 -12.87 13.87
N VAL A 271 2.98 -13.90 13.49
CA VAL A 271 1.52 -13.78 13.39
C VAL A 271 0.91 -13.34 14.71
N ALA A 272 0.33 -12.14 14.71
CA ALA A 272 -0.27 -11.51 15.87
C ALA A 272 -1.55 -10.75 15.51
N LEU A 273 -2.51 -10.72 16.42
CA LEU A 273 -3.76 -9.97 16.30
C LEU A 273 -4.28 -9.56 17.66
N ALA A 274 -4.65 -8.30 17.79
CA ALA A 274 -5.38 -7.78 18.94
C ALA A 274 -6.61 -7.00 18.51
N LEU A 275 -7.64 -6.99 19.34
CA LEU A 275 -8.90 -6.25 19.17
C LEU A 275 -9.06 -5.34 20.39
N GLY A 276 -8.93 -4.03 20.18
CA GLY A 276 -8.73 -3.10 21.27
C GLY A 276 -7.50 -3.53 22.10
N ASN A 277 -7.68 -3.63 23.40
CA ASN A 277 -6.62 -4.06 24.32
C ASN A 277 -6.51 -5.59 24.48
N ARG A 278 -7.39 -6.37 23.84
CA ARG A 278 -7.42 -7.82 24.00
C ARG A 278 -6.58 -8.51 22.91
N ILE A 279 -5.51 -9.18 23.32
CA ILE A 279 -4.73 -10.06 22.45
C ILE A 279 -5.58 -11.29 22.12
N VAL A 280 -5.89 -11.50 20.85
CA VAL A 280 -6.65 -12.67 20.36
C VAL A 280 -5.74 -13.69 19.69
N GLN A 281 -4.56 -13.25 19.26
CA GLN A 281 -3.48 -14.06 18.70
C GLN A 281 -2.15 -13.46 19.17
N PRO A 282 -1.45 -14.07 20.14
CA PRO A 282 -0.14 -13.57 20.58
C PRO A 282 0.93 -13.83 19.53
N ALA A 283 1.88 -12.92 19.40
CA ALA A 283 3.11 -13.15 18.68
C ALA A 283 4.00 -14.16 19.43
N GLY A 284 4.73 -14.99 18.72
CA GLY A 284 5.75 -15.88 19.28
C GLY A 284 7.13 -15.23 19.39
N ARG A 285 7.26 -13.96 19.02
CA ARG A 285 8.48 -13.14 19.11
C ARG A 285 8.12 -11.65 19.17
N ALA A 286 9.08 -10.82 19.57
CA ALA A 286 8.95 -9.37 19.45
C ALA A 286 8.88 -8.95 17.96
N LEU A 287 8.19 -7.84 17.68
CA LEU A 287 7.92 -7.34 16.33
C LEU A 287 8.56 -5.97 16.13
N THR A 288 8.92 -5.67 14.89
CA THR A 288 9.47 -4.35 14.52
C THR A 288 8.41 -3.37 14.05
N ASN A 289 7.29 -3.88 13.57
CA ASN A 289 6.20 -3.07 13.04
C ASN A 289 4.85 -3.80 13.11
N VAL A 290 3.79 -3.03 13.21
CA VAL A 290 2.41 -3.50 13.24
C VAL A 290 1.52 -2.62 12.37
N ILE A 291 0.47 -3.20 11.81
CA ILE A 291 -0.66 -2.48 11.23
C ILE A 291 -1.59 -2.10 12.38
N THR A 292 -2.01 -0.83 12.45
CA THR A 292 -3.00 -0.34 13.40
C THR A 292 -4.21 0.21 12.64
N VAL A 293 -5.41 -0.15 13.09
CA VAL A 293 -6.66 0.38 12.51
C VAL A 293 -7.51 0.95 13.63
N TYR A 294 -7.98 2.16 13.41
CA TYR A 294 -8.84 2.90 14.32
C TYR A 294 -10.26 2.94 13.76
N ASP A 295 -11.24 3.04 14.65
CA ASP A 295 -12.66 3.15 14.29
C ASP A 295 -13.40 4.10 15.28
N SER A 296 -14.72 4.14 15.22
CA SER A 296 -15.52 4.99 16.10
C SER A 296 -15.44 4.62 17.58
N ARG A 297 -15.12 3.36 17.91
CA ARG A 297 -14.97 2.87 19.32
C ARG A 297 -13.58 3.13 19.88
N PHE A 298 -12.58 3.14 19.00
CA PHE A 298 -11.18 3.40 19.31
C PHE A 298 -10.68 4.50 18.37
N PRO A 299 -10.94 5.78 18.69
CA PRO A 299 -10.68 6.88 17.78
C PRO A 299 -9.19 7.05 17.46
N ALA A 300 -8.90 7.39 16.22
CA ALA A 300 -7.55 7.71 15.79
C ALA A 300 -7.01 8.95 16.53
N PRO A 301 -5.69 9.03 16.76
CA PRO A 301 -5.05 10.25 17.25
C PRO A 301 -5.35 11.44 16.32
N ASP A 302 -5.47 12.65 16.90
CA ASP A 302 -5.84 13.84 16.13
C ASP A 302 -4.80 14.21 15.07
N GLU A 303 -3.54 13.93 15.32
CA GLU A 303 -2.48 14.10 14.30
C GLU A 303 -2.75 13.22 13.06
N LEU A 304 -3.14 11.96 13.26
CA LEU A 304 -3.45 11.04 12.18
C LEU A 304 -4.68 11.50 11.39
N LYS A 305 -5.73 11.96 12.07
CA LYS A 305 -6.92 12.55 11.43
C LYS A 305 -6.55 13.78 10.61
N ARG A 306 -5.80 14.73 11.20
CA ARG A 306 -5.36 15.94 10.50
C ARG A 306 -4.54 15.61 9.26
N SER A 307 -3.59 14.67 9.36
CA SER A 307 -2.78 14.26 8.20
C SER A 307 -3.65 13.67 7.09
N TRP A 308 -4.68 12.90 7.43
CA TRP A 308 -5.64 12.36 6.47
C TRP A 308 -6.40 13.48 5.74
N TYR A 309 -6.99 14.41 6.47
CA TYR A 309 -7.74 15.52 5.85
C TYR A 309 -6.84 16.40 4.97
N THR A 310 -5.61 16.65 5.40
CA THR A 310 -4.63 17.37 4.59
C THR A 310 -4.30 16.60 3.32
N PHE A 311 -4.05 15.30 3.42
CA PHE A 311 -3.75 14.46 2.27
C PHE A 311 -4.92 14.40 1.27
N GLN A 312 -6.18 14.38 1.74
CA GLN A 312 -7.34 14.40 0.86
C GLN A 312 -7.46 15.72 0.06
N LYS A 313 -7.09 16.85 0.67
CA LYS A 313 -7.24 18.19 0.08
C LYS A 313 -6.03 18.63 -0.74
N SER A 314 -4.82 18.15 -0.44
CA SER A 314 -3.59 18.55 -1.14
C SER A 314 -3.60 18.01 -2.58
N ASN A 315 -3.22 18.82 -3.57
CA ASN A 315 -2.79 18.29 -4.86
C ASN A 315 -1.60 17.33 -4.64
N PRO A 316 -1.36 16.34 -5.53
CA PRO A 316 -0.22 15.45 -5.40
C PRO A 316 1.08 16.27 -5.50
N VAL A 317 1.46 16.90 -4.40
CA VAL A 317 2.81 17.44 -4.26
C VAL A 317 3.70 16.22 -4.18
N ALA A 318 4.65 16.13 -5.10
CA ALA A 318 5.69 15.12 -5.03
C ALA A 318 6.28 15.15 -3.62
N LEU A 319 6.03 14.11 -2.83
CA LEU A 319 6.79 13.88 -1.62
C LEU A 319 8.24 13.79 -2.09
N GLN A 320 9.06 14.78 -1.73
CA GLN A 320 10.48 14.72 -2.01
C GLN A 320 11.01 13.56 -1.17
N PHE A 321 11.33 12.48 -1.84
CA PHE A 321 12.11 11.41 -1.25
C PHE A 321 13.54 11.94 -1.13
N ASN A 322 13.84 12.60 -0.02
CA ASN A 322 15.22 12.90 0.32
C ASN A 322 15.90 11.54 0.54
N SER A 323 16.64 11.11 -0.47
CA SER A 323 17.61 10.04 -0.30
C SER A 323 18.62 10.49 0.75
N PRO A 324 18.98 9.64 1.72
CA PRO A 324 20.04 9.91 2.65
C PRO A 324 21.38 10.03 1.94
#